data_523822456b9c5cde25b8e3c5e0494b3e
#
_entry.id   523822456b9c5cde25b8e3c5e0494b3e
#
_cell.length_a   1.000
_cell.length_b   1.000
_cell.length_c   1.000
_cell.angle_alpha   90.00
_cell.angle_beta   90.00
_cell.angle_gamma   90.00
#
_symmetry.space_group_name_H-M   'P 1'
#
loop_
_entity.id
_entity.type
_entity.pdbx_description
1 polymer ?
#
loop_
_entity_poly.entity_id
_entity_poly.type
_entity_poly.pdbx_seq_one_letter_code
_entity_poly.pdbx_strand_id
1 'polypeptide(L)'
;MEPQDAAAPRSGLSLPSLRAAAGVFGASAAATAVCGIPAGFLWGALAPRVLVRVVSKGTAEIVQPETSAFIAADLWFCLIGVAGGLLTGVLGYLLAVRRRGPTAAAGLIAGALGAAAVTLWLGENYGLAGFRHQLAHSPPGTQLHASLALGATGGLVFWPLAAAFVIAVSELAVRSRGWSHALARSRADSPRR
;
A
#
# COMPACT_ATOMS: atom_id res chain seq x y z
N MET A 1 -4.56 41.15 46.51
CA MET A 1 -3.64 40.24 45.83
C MET A 1 -4.48 39.11 45.28
N GLU A 2 -4.96 39.33 44.05
CA GLU A 2 -5.97 38.50 43.40
C GLU A 2 -5.21 37.44 42.55
N PRO A 3 -5.51 36.14 42.64
CA PRO A 3 -4.86 35.14 41.83
C PRO A 3 -5.42 35.26 40.41
N GLN A 4 -4.57 35.64 39.46
CA GLN A 4 -4.84 35.55 38.03
C GLN A 4 -4.98 34.08 37.67
N ASP A 5 -6.21 33.64 37.44
CA ASP A 5 -6.55 32.40 36.78
C ASP A 5 -5.97 32.44 35.36
N ALA A 6 -4.81 31.82 35.20
CA ALA A 6 -4.23 31.54 33.88
C ALA A 6 -5.10 30.48 33.21
N ALA A 7 -6.11 30.93 32.49
CA ALA A 7 -6.89 30.05 31.60
C ALA A 7 -5.97 29.43 30.55
N ALA A 8 -5.65 28.16 30.75
CA ALA A 8 -4.92 27.36 29.73
C ALA A 8 -5.67 27.43 28.40
N PRO A 9 -4.98 27.70 27.28
CA PRO A 9 -5.60 27.72 25.95
C PRO A 9 -6.16 26.35 25.65
N ARG A 10 -7.48 26.22 25.69
CA ARG A 10 -8.19 25.05 25.15
C ARG A 10 -8.02 25.06 23.64
N SER A 11 -7.02 24.36 23.13
CA SER A 11 -6.85 24.07 21.69
C SER A 11 -7.91 23.03 21.25
N GLY A 12 -9.18 23.43 21.32
CA GLY A 12 -10.28 22.66 20.76
C GLY A 12 -10.20 22.70 19.25
N LEU A 13 -9.93 21.56 18.63
CA LEU A 13 -10.05 21.39 17.17
C LEU A 13 -11.46 21.81 16.76
N SER A 14 -11.57 22.86 15.95
CA SER A 14 -12.85 23.33 15.44
C SER A 14 -13.44 22.33 14.44
N LEU A 15 -14.76 22.15 14.43
CA LEU A 15 -15.46 21.25 13.49
C LEU A 15 -15.08 21.47 12.01
N PRO A 16 -14.92 22.71 11.51
CA PRO A 16 -14.47 22.93 10.14
C PRO A 16 -13.04 22.44 9.87
N SER A 17 -12.12 22.50 10.85
CA SER A 17 -10.76 22.00 10.70
C SER A 17 -10.72 20.46 10.66
N LEU A 18 -11.59 19.80 11.43
CA LEU A 18 -11.74 18.34 11.41
C LEU A 18 -12.29 17.86 10.05
N ARG A 19 -13.29 18.55 9.50
CA ARG A 19 -13.84 18.22 8.16
C ARG A 19 -12.79 18.39 7.07
N ALA A 20 -12.01 19.45 7.11
CA ALA A 20 -10.93 19.67 6.15
C ALA A 20 -9.84 18.59 6.27
N ALA A 21 -9.44 18.21 7.49
CA ALA A 21 -8.49 17.13 7.73
C ALA A 21 -9.02 15.78 7.24
N ALA A 22 -10.29 15.45 7.52
CA ALA A 22 -10.92 14.23 7.04
C ALA A 22 -10.99 14.18 5.50
N GLY A 23 -11.27 15.32 4.85
CA GLY A 23 -11.25 15.43 3.39
C GLY A 23 -9.86 15.16 2.79
N VAL A 24 -8.80 15.73 3.38
CA VAL A 24 -7.41 15.48 2.96
C VAL A 24 -7.02 14.01 3.14
N PHE A 25 -7.33 13.45 4.31
CA PHE A 25 -7.09 12.03 4.60
C PHE A 25 -7.82 11.15 3.60
N GLY A 26 -9.13 11.32 3.43
CA GLY A 26 -9.95 10.52 2.53
C GLY A 26 -9.52 10.62 1.07
N ALA A 27 -9.21 11.82 0.58
CA ALA A 27 -8.74 12.02 -0.79
C ALA A 27 -7.39 11.34 -1.03
N SER A 28 -6.44 11.45 -0.08
CA SER A 28 -5.14 10.79 -0.17
C SER A 28 -5.29 9.26 -0.12
N ALA A 29 -6.15 8.75 0.76
CA ALA A 29 -6.42 7.33 0.88
C ALA A 29 -7.07 6.76 -0.39
N ALA A 30 -8.11 7.42 -0.91
CA ALA A 30 -8.80 6.98 -2.12
C ALA A 30 -7.88 7.02 -3.36
N ALA A 31 -7.12 8.10 -3.54
CA ALA A 31 -6.18 8.20 -4.65
C ALA A 31 -5.13 7.09 -4.65
N THR A 32 -4.63 6.71 -3.46
CA THR A 32 -3.67 5.62 -3.33
C THR A 32 -4.32 4.26 -3.52
N ALA A 33 -5.52 4.04 -2.97
CA ALA A 33 -6.24 2.76 -3.10
C ALA A 33 -6.57 2.41 -4.55
N VAL A 34 -6.91 3.41 -5.38
CA VAL A 34 -7.18 3.24 -6.82
C VAL A 34 -5.97 2.67 -7.57
N CYS A 35 -4.73 2.94 -7.12
CA CYS A 35 -3.52 2.36 -7.71
C CYS A 35 -3.46 0.82 -7.55
N GLY A 36 -4.23 0.25 -6.63
CA GLY A 36 -4.39 -1.21 -6.51
C GLY A 36 -5.07 -1.86 -7.71
N ILE A 37 -5.86 -1.12 -8.50
CA ILE A 37 -6.57 -1.66 -9.67
C ILE A 37 -5.58 -2.17 -10.74
N PRO A 38 -4.69 -1.33 -11.32
CA PRO A 38 -3.72 -1.81 -12.29
C PRO A 38 -2.76 -2.85 -11.71
N ALA A 39 -2.41 -2.72 -10.42
CA ALA A 39 -1.56 -3.69 -9.73
C ALA A 39 -2.21 -5.08 -9.63
N GLY A 40 -3.53 -5.15 -9.36
CA GLY A 40 -4.28 -6.41 -9.33
C GLY A 40 -4.32 -7.12 -10.68
N PHE A 41 -4.55 -6.38 -11.77
CA PHE A 41 -4.45 -6.93 -13.13
C PHE A 41 -3.04 -7.39 -13.45
N LEU A 42 -2.02 -6.62 -13.07
CA LEU A 42 -0.63 -6.97 -13.29
C LEU A 42 -0.26 -8.26 -12.55
N TRP A 43 -0.64 -8.39 -11.28
CA TRP A 43 -0.45 -9.61 -10.51
C TRP A 43 -1.18 -10.80 -11.14
N GLY A 44 -2.46 -10.61 -11.52
CA GLY A 44 -3.25 -11.63 -12.19
C GLY A 44 -2.67 -12.13 -13.52
N ALA A 45 -1.92 -11.25 -14.22
CA ALA A 45 -1.28 -11.57 -15.49
C ALA A 45 0.12 -12.20 -15.36
N LEU A 46 0.92 -11.75 -14.37
CA LEU A 46 2.32 -12.16 -14.22
C LEU A 46 2.53 -13.34 -13.27
N ALA A 47 1.65 -13.50 -12.27
CA ALA A 47 1.84 -14.54 -11.27
C ALA A 47 1.62 -15.94 -11.88
N PRO A 48 2.54 -16.90 -11.63
CA PRO A 48 2.37 -18.26 -12.08
C PRO A 48 1.21 -18.93 -11.38
N ARG A 49 0.45 -19.74 -12.13
CA ARG A 49 -0.72 -20.45 -11.63
C ARG A 49 -0.38 -21.92 -11.38
N VAL A 50 -0.93 -22.45 -10.32
CA VAL A 50 -0.73 -23.87 -9.93
C VAL A 50 -1.52 -24.78 -10.87
N LEU A 51 -0.93 -25.91 -11.26
CA LEU A 51 -1.60 -26.96 -12.01
C LEU A 51 -2.43 -27.82 -11.08
N VAL A 52 -3.71 -27.99 -11.43
CA VAL A 52 -4.65 -28.87 -10.73
C VAL A 52 -5.19 -29.91 -11.70
N ARG A 53 -5.51 -31.08 -11.20
CA ARG A 53 -6.15 -32.16 -11.95
C ARG A 53 -7.59 -32.31 -11.53
N VAL A 54 -8.49 -32.32 -12.49
CA VAL A 54 -9.91 -32.59 -12.24
C VAL A 54 -10.10 -34.03 -11.77
N VAL A 55 -10.65 -34.22 -10.58
CA VAL A 55 -10.94 -35.54 -10.00
C VAL A 55 -12.40 -35.92 -10.29
N SER A 56 -13.29 -34.96 -10.10
CA SER A 56 -14.73 -35.10 -10.40
C SER A 56 -15.31 -33.76 -10.85
N LYS A 57 -16.56 -33.75 -11.32
CA LYS A 57 -17.22 -32.50 -11.73
C LYS A 57 -17.20 -31.49 -10.59
N GLY A 58 -16.56 -30.37 -10.81
CA GLY A 58 -16.45 -29.28 -9.83
C GLY A 58 -15.39 -29.48 -8.74
N THR A 59 -14.60 -30.57 -8.78
CA THR A 59 -13.54 -30.85 -7.80
C THR A 59 -12.21 -31.10 -8.50
N ALA A 60 -11.17 -30.43 -8.05
CA ALA A 60 -9.80 -30.64 -8.52
C ALA A 60 -8.83 -30.79 -7.36
N GLU A 61 -7.80 -31.59 -7.59
CA GLU A 61 -6.67 -31.77 -6.65
C GLU A 61 -5.41 -31.13 -7.22
N ILE A 62 -4.55 -30.63 -6.35
CA ILE A 62 -3.26 -30.03 -6.72
C ILE A 62 -2.35 -31.19 -7.18
N VAL A 63 -1.79 -31.09 -8.39
CA VAL A 63 -0.94 -32.14 -8.95
C VAL A 63 0.35 -32.27 -8.16
N GLN A 64 0.91 -31.14 -7.72
CA GLN A 64 2.13 -31.07 -6.92
C GLN A 64 1.94 -30.02 -5.81
N PRO A 65 1.64 -30.44 -4.56
CA PRO A 65 1.37 -29.50 -3.47
C PRO A 65 2.60 -28.66 -3.07
N GLU A 66 3.82 -29.14 -3.34
CA GLU A 66 5.08 -28.46 -3.03
C GLU A 66 5.64 -27.67 -4.23
N THR A 67 4.78 -27.09 -5.07
CA THR A 67 5.27 -26.34 -6.23
C THR A 67 5.79 -24.96 -5.82
N SER A 68 6.92 -24.56 -6.40
CA SER A 68 7.47 -23.21 -6.36
C SER A 68 6.50 -22.13 -6.88
N ALA A 69 5.42 -22.55 -7.57
CA ALA A 69 4.42 -21.63 -8.13
C ALA A 69 3.66 -20.85 -7.04
N PHE A 70 3.37 -21.43 -5.87
CA PHE A 70 2.76 -20.72 -4.75
C PHE A 70 3.69 -19.62 -4.23
N ILE A 71 4.95 -19.98 -3.94
CA ILE A 71 5.95 -19.02 -3.45
C ILE A 71 6.20 -17.92 -4.49
N ALA A 72 6.24 -18.29 -5.77
CA ALA A 72 6.44 -17.33 -6.84
C ALA A 72 5.26 -16.36 -6.99
N ALA A 73 4.01 -16.83 -6.82
CA ALA A 73 2.84 -15.97 -6.84
C ALA A 73 2.84 -14.95 -5.68
N ASP A 74 3.20 -15.39 -4.48
CA ASP A 74 3.35 -14.52 -3.31
C ASP A 74 4.49 -13.51 -3.50
N LEU A 75 5.63 -13.96 -4.07
CA LEU A 75 6.76 -13.08 -4.36
C LEU A 75 6.39 -11.99 -5.37
N TRP A 76 5.66 -12.32 -6.44
CA TRP A 76 5.16 -11.34 -7.40
C TRP A 76 4.25 -10.32 -6.74
N PHE A 77 3.36 -10.76 -5.83
CA PHE A 77 2.51 -9.85 -5.05
C PHE A 77 3.34 -8.88 -4.21
N CYS A 78 4.33 -9.39 -3.48
CA CYS A 78 5.23 -8.57 -2.67
C CYS A 78 6.04 -7.57 -3.52
N LEU A 79 6.58 -8.00 -4.67
CA LEU A 79 7.34 -7.13 -5.57
C LEU A 79 6.48 -5.99 -6.12
N ILE A 80 5.26 -6.29 -6.56
CA ILE A 80 4.30 -5.30 -7.04
C ILE A 80 3.93 -4.36 -5.88
N GLY A 81 3.72 -4.90 -4.67
CA GLY A 81 3.44 -4.11 -3.48
C GLY A 81 4.57 -3.14 -3.11
N VAL A 82 5.82 -3.60 -3.15
CA VAL A 82 6.99 -2.73 -2.91
C VAL A 82 7.09 -1.65 -4.00
N ALA A 83 7.03 -2.03 -5.27
CA ALA A 83 7.12 -1.08 -6.38
C ALA A 83 5.99 -0.03 -6.34
N GLY A 84 4.75 -0.49 -6.09
CA GLY A 84 3.58 0.38 -5.91
C GLY A 84 3.73 1.30 -4.71
N GLY A 85 4.23 0.77 -3.58
CA GLY A 85 4.49 1.54 -2.37
C GLY A 85 5.56 2.61 -2.56
N LEU A 86 6.66 2.29 -3.22
CA LEU A 86 7.69 3.27 -3.56
C LEU A 86 7.14 4.37 -4.47
N LEU A 87 6.43 4.00 -5.53
CA LEU A 87 5.87 4.94 -6.49
C LEU A 87 4.83 5.86 -5.83
N THR A 88 3.85 5.28 -5.13
CA THR A 88 2.80 6.05 -4.44
C THR A 88 3.37 6.87 -3.28
N GLY A 89 4.40 6.36 -2.59
CA GLY A 89 5.12 7.10 -1.54
C GLY A 89 5.81 8.34 -2.09
N VAL A 90 6.57 8.22 -3.18
CA VAL A 90 7.24 9.37 -3.81
C VAL A 90 6.24 10.39 -4.35
N LEU A 91 5.30 9.96 -5.18
CA LEU A 91 4.29 10.85 -5.77
C LEU A 91 3.42 11.49 -4.70
N GLY A 92 2.96 10.69 -3.73
CA GLY A 92 2.15 11.17 -2.63
C GLY A 92 2.89 12.16 -1.73
N TYR A 93 4.17 11.92 -1.45
CA TYR A 93 5.00 12.88 -0.73
C TYR A 93 5.09 14.21 -1.46
N LEU A 94 5.45 14.19 -2.74
CA LEU A 94 5.62 15.40 -3.53
C LEU A 94 4.32 16.20 -3.74
N LEU A 95 3.21 15.51 -3.97
CA LEU A 95 1.94 16.14 -4.33
C LEU A 95 1.08 16.52 -3.11
N ALA A 96 1.11 15.69 -2.06
CA ALA A 96 0.20 15.83 -0.92
C ALA A 96 0.93 16.13 0.40
N VAL A 97 1.89 15.31 0.83
CA VAL A 97 2.48 15.39 2.17
C VAL A 97 3.22 16.71 2.38
N ARG A 98 4.03 17.13 1.42
CA ARG A 98 4.76 18.42 1.49
C ARG A 98 3.85 19.64 1.66
N ARG A 99 2.60 19.57 1.16
CA ARG A 99 1.65 20.68 1.18
C ARG A 99 0.65 20.60 2.33
N ARG A 100 0.26 19.39 2.73
CA ARG A 100 -0.86 19.15 3.64
C ARG A 100 -0.46 18.45 4.95
N GLY A 101 0.82 18.10 5.08
CA GLY A 101 1.41 17.59 6.32
C GLY A 101 1.00 16.15 6.69
N PRO A 102 1.03 15.83 8.00
CA PRO A 102 0.91 14.45 8.49
C PRO A 102 -0.44 13.79 8.21
N THR A 103 -1.51 14.57 8.08
CA THR A 103 -2.84 14.04 7.74
C THR A 103 -2.86 13.39 6.35
N ALA A 104 -2.16 14.00 5.37
CA ALA A 104 -2.03 13.42 4.05
C ALA A 104 -1.16 12.14 4.08
N ALA A 105 -0.09 12.14 4.90
CA ALA A 105 0.76 10.97 5.08
C ALA A 105 -0.03 9.78 5.68
N ALA A 106 -0.84 10.02 6.70
CA ALA A 106 -1.71 9.01 7.28
C ALA A 106 -2.71 8.46 6.25
N GLY A 107 -3.31 9.34 5.45
CA GLY A 107 -4.21 8.95 4.36
C GLY A 107 -3.50 8.08 3.30
N LEU A 108 -2.28 8.44 2.91
CA LEU A 108 -1.49 7.64 1.95
C LEU A 108 -1.18 6.24 2.47
N ILE A 109 -0.79 6.10 3.75
CA ILE A 109 -0.50 4.80 4.36
C ILE A 109 -1.77 3.95 4.46
N ALA A 110 -2.89 4.54 4.89
CA ALA A 110 -4.19 3.86 4.91
C ALA A 110 -4.63 3.44 3.50
N GLY A 111 -4.45 4.33 2.52
CA GLY A 111 -4.72 4.05 1.11
C GLY A 111 -3.83 2.97 0.52
N ALA A 112 -2.57 2.85 0.98
CA ALA A 112 -1.64 1.80 0.58
C ALA A 112 -2.10 0.40 1.05
N LEU A 113 -2.69 0.30 2.26
CA LEU A 113 -3.38 -0.91 2.69
C LEU A 113 -4.59 -1.21 1.81
N GLY A 114 -5.38 -0.18 1.49
CA GLY A 114 -6.50 -0.28 0.56
C GLY A 114 -6.05 -0.75 -0.83
N ALA A 115 -4.93 -0.21 -1.35
CA ALA A 115 -4.35 -0.62 -2.63
C ALA A 115 -3.95 -2.10 -2.62
N ALA A 116 -3.27 -2.56 -1.56
CA ALA A 116 -2.90 -3.97 -1.40
C ALA A 116 -4.14 -4.89 -1.36
N ALA A 117 -5.19 -4.48 -0.63
CA ALA A 117 -6.45 -5.23 -0.57
C ALA A 117 -7.18 -5.28 -1.92
N VAL A 118 -7.22 -4.17 -2.66
CA VAL A 118 -7.79 -4.10 -4.02
C VAL A 118 -6.98 -4.97 -4.98
N THR A 119 -5.63 -4.93 -4.90
CA THR A 119 -4.73 -5.78 -5.69
C THR A 119 -5.02 -7.26 -5.47
N LEU A 120 -5.16 -7.66 -4.20
CA LEU A 120 -5.48 -9.04 -3.83
C LEU A 120 -6.83 -9.45 -4.39
N TRP A 121 -7.87 -8.67 -4.11
CA TRP A 121 -9.23 -8.98 -4.54
C TRP A 121 -9.35 -9.09 -6.06
N LEU A 122 -8.78 -8.15 -6.81
CA LEU A 122 -8.80 -8.18 -8.27
C LEU A 122 -8.00 -9.35 -8.84
N GLY A 123 -6.79 -9.60 -8.31
CA GLY A 123 -5.93 -10.67 -8.79
C GLY A 123 -6.53 -12.05 -8.57
N GLU A 124 -7.12 -12.32 -7.40
CA GLU A 124 -7.80 -13.58 -7.10
C GLU A 124 -9.04 -13.79 -7.98
N ASN A 125 -9.78 -12.71 -8.27
CA ASN A 125 -10.96 -12.79 -9.14
C ASN A 125 -10.60 -12.81 -10.64
N TYR A 126 -9.34 -12.47 -10.99
CA TYR A 126 -8.90 -12.47 -12.38
C TYR A 126 -8.87 -13.88 -12.97
N GLY A 127 -9.79 -14.16 -13.86
CA GLY A 127 -9.94 -15.47 -14.50
C GLY A 127 -10.67 -16.53 -13.67
N LEU A 128 -11.12 -16.23 -12.45
CA LEU A 128 -11.84 -17.16 -11.57
C LEU A 128 -13.11 -17.72 -12.21
N ALA A 129 -13.89 -16.89 -12.90
CA ALA A 129 -15.10 -17.32 -13.59
C ALA A 129 -14.80 -18.34 -14.70
N GLY A 130 -13.76 -18.09 -15.49
CA GLY A 130 -13.31 -19.02 -16.53
C GLY A 130 -12.80 -20.34 -15.94
N PHE A 131 -12.04 -20.30 -14.85
CA PHE A 131 -11.57 -21.49 -14.13
C PHE A 131 -12.76 -22.33 -13.61
N ARG A 132 -13.73 -21.71 -12.95
CA ARG A 132 -14.94 -22.39 -12.44
C ARG A 132 -15.75 -23.02 -13.56
N HIS A 133 -15.90 -22.34 -14.68
CA HIS A 133 -16.59 -22.87 -15.85
C HIS A 133 -15.85 -24.10 -16.41
N GLN A 134 -14.54 -24.02 -16.60
CA GLN A 134 -13.73 -25.14 -17.06
C GLN A 134 -13.79 -26.33 -16.10
N LEU A 135 -13.68 -26.08 -14.79
CA LEU A 135 -13.72 -27.12 -13.76
C LEU A 135 -15.07 -27.89 -13.78
N ALA A 136 -16.18 -27.19 -14.04
CA ALA A 136 -17.51 -27.81 -14.09
C ALA A 136 -17.75 -28.67 -15.34
N HIS A 137 -17.05 -28.37 -16.47
CA HIS A 137 -17.31 -28.99 -17.75
C HIS A 137 -16.20 -29.93 -18.23
N SER A 138 -15.04 -29.94 -17.56
CA SER A 138 -13.92 -30.80 -17.93
C SER A 138 -14.09 -32.22 -17.41
N PRO A 139 -13.71 -33.25 -18.20
CA PRO A 139 -13.74 -34.64 -17.74
C PRO A 139 -12.67 -34.89 -16.67
N PRO A 140 -12.85 -35.90 -15.81
CA PRO A 140 -11.85 -36.33 -14.86
C PRO A 140 -10.50 -36.65 -15.53
N GLY A 141 -9.39 -36.27 -14.89
CA GLY A 141 -8.04 -36.44 -15.44
C GLY A 141 -7.52 -35.21 -16.19
N THR A 142 -8.37 -34.23 -16.57
CA THR A 142 -7.95 -32.99 -17.22
C THR A 142 -7.09 -32.12 -16.29
N GLN A 143 -6.00 -31.56 -16.80
CA GLN A 143 -5.18 -30.60 -16.06
C GLN A 143 -5.64 -29.18 -16.38
N LEU A 144 -5.84 -28.37 -15.35
CA LEU A 144 -6.23 -26.97 -15.43
C LEU A 144 -5.28 -26.11 -14.62
N HIS A 145 -5.18 -24.83 -14.97
CA HIS A 145 -4.50 -23.84 -14.15
C HIS A 145 -5.48 -23.26 -13.12
N ALA A 146 -5.18 -23.42 -11.84
CA ALA A 146 -6.01 -22.89 -10.76
C ALA A 146 -6.08 -21.36 -10.79
N SER A 147 -7.13 -20.81 -10.17
CA SER A 147 -7.17 -19.38 -9.87
C SER A 147 -6.06 -19.02 -8.89
N LEU A 148 -5.58 -17.76 -8.97
CA LEU A 148 -4.60 -17.25 -8.01
C LEU A 148 -5.22 -17.21 -6.62
N ALA A 149 -4.38 -17.51 -5.63
CA ALA A 149 -4.66 -17.29 -4.22
C ALA A 149 -3.37 -16.83 -3.55
N LEU A 150 -3.47 -15.87 -2.63
CA LEU A 150 -2.33 -15.43 -1.83
C LEU A 150 -2.16 -16.39 -0.65
N GLY A 151 -1.03 -17.08 -0.59
CA GLY A 151 -0.69 -17.98 0.51
C GLY A 151 -0.27 -17.24 1.78
N ALA A 152 0.50 -16.17 1.62
CA ALA A 152 1.04 -15.38 2.72
C ALA A 152 0.31 -14.02 2.85
N THR A 153 -0.71 -13.94 3.71
CA THR A 153 -1.46 -12.68 3.98
C THR A 153 -0.58 -11.54 4.48
N GLY A 154 0.61 -11.84 5.05
CA GLY A 154 1.63 -10.86 5.40
C GLY A 154 2.13 -10.03 4.20
N GLY A 155 1.94 -10.50 2.97
CA GLY A 155 2.24 -9.76 1.75
C GLY A 155 1.56 -8.39 1.66
N LEU A 156 0.38 -8.24 2.26
CA LEU A 156 -0.40 -6.98 2.26
C LEU A 156 0.33 -5.80 2.90
N VAL A 157 1.28 -6.04 3.81
CA VAL A 157 1.99 -4.96 4.51
C VAL A 157 3.14 -4.36 3.70
N PHE A 158 3.60 -5.00 2.63
CA PHE A 158 4.74 -4.50 1.85
C PHE A 158 4.46 -3.16 1.17
N TRP A 159 3.25 -2.96 0.66
CA TRP A 159 2.86 -1.69 0.07
C TRP A 159 2.90 -0.52 1.07
N PRO A 160 2.16 -0.56 2.20
CA PRO A 160 2.21 0.52 3.18
C PRO A 160 3.58 0.70 3.82
N LEU A 161 4.37 -0.36 4.03
CA LEU A 161 5.73 -0.25 4.55
C LEU A 161 6.65 0.50 3.58
N ALA A 162 6.61 0.16 2.29
CA ALA A 162 7.40 0.85 1.28
C ALA A 162 6.99 2.33 1.16
N ALA A 163 5.69 2.63 1.16
CA ALA A 163 5.19 4.01 1.14
C ALA A 163 5.61 4.80 2.40
N ALA A 164 5.47 4.20 3.59
CA ALA A 164 5.89 4.81 4.85
C ALA A 164 7.40 5.05 4.90
N PHE A 165 8.20 4.11 4.41
CA PHE A 165 9.65 4.26 4.30
C PHE A 165 10.04 5.47 3.44
N VAL A 166 9.45 5.61 2.26
CA VAL A 166 9.69 6.76 1.38
C VAL A 166 9.33 8.07 2.06
N ILE A 167 8.17 8.15 2.73
CA ILE A 167 7.73 9.34 3.44
C ILE A 167 8.72 9.69 4.55
N ALA A 168 9.13 8.70 5.36
CA ALA A 168 10.05 8.89 6.47
C ALA A 168 11.44 9.39 5.99
N VAL A 169 12.00 8.77 4.95
CA VAL A 169 13.28 9.18 4.35
C VAL A 169 13.18 10.59 3.78
N SER A 170 12.09 10.91 3.10
CA SER A 170 11.86 12.24 2.51
C SER A 170 11.77 13.32 3.58
N GLU A 171 11.04 13.08 4.67
CA GLU A 171 10.95 13.99 5.82
C GLU A 171 12.30 14.21 6.49
N LEU A 172 13.05 13.11 6.71
CA LEU A 172 14.39 13.19 7.30
C LEU A 172 15.34 14.01 6.44
N ALA A 173 15.32 13.81 5.12
CA ALA A 173 16.14 14.56 4.17
C ALA A 173 15.82 16.06 4.14
N VAL A 174 14.55 16.43 4.28
CA VAL A 174 14.15 17.84 4.36
C VAL A 174 14.62 18.47 5.68
N ARG A 175 14.47 17.78 6.79
CA ARG A 175 14.89 18.26 8.12
C ARG A 175 16.39 18.44 8.21
N SER A 176 17.19 17.48 7.71
CA SER A 176 18.66 17.55 7.73
C SER A 176 19.21 18.74 6.95
N ARG A 177 18.60 19.08 5.80
CA ARG A 177 18.95 20.28 5.02
C ARG A 177 18.67 21.58 5.79
N GLY A 178 17.56 21.65 6.51
CA GLY A 178 17.25 22.81 7.37
C GLY A 178 18.29 23.05 8.47
N TRP A 179 18.78 21.99 9.10
CA TRP A 179 19.81 22.06 10.15
C TRP A 179 21.15 22.55 9.64
N SER A 180 21.59 22.06 8.48
CA SER A 180 22.87 22.50 7.88
C SER A 180 22.86 24.00 7.53
N HIS A 181 21.75 24.53 7.02
CA HIS A 181 21.61 25.94 6.76
C HIS A 181 21.55 26.79 8.03
N ALA A 182 20.93 26.31 9.12
CA ALA A 182 20.92 27.01 10.40
C ALA A 182 22.31 27.10 11.02
N LEU A 183 23.08 26.01 11.01
CA LEU A 183 24.46 25.98 11.49
C LEU A 183 25.41 26.86 10.66
N ALA A 184 25.21 26.92 9.35
CA ALA A 184 25.99 27.80 8.48
C ALA A 184 25.74 29.29 8.77
N ARG A 185 24.51 29.68 9.06
CA ARG A 185 24.15 31.05 9.44
C ARG A 185 24.74 31.42 10.80
N SER A 186 24.61 30.56 11.82
CA SER A 186 25.17 30.84 13.16
C SER A 186 26.70 30.99 13.16
N ARG A 187 27.40 30.30 12.25
CA ARG A 187 28.87 30.48 12.06
C ARG A 187 29.24 31.79 11.37
N ALA A 188 28.37 32.27 10.45
CA ALA A 188 28.60 33.54 9.77
C ALA A 188 28.36 34.76 10.68
N ASP A 189 27.44 34.66 11.64
CA ASP A 189 27.12 35.71 12.61
C ASP A 189 28.01 35.73 13.85
N SER A 190 28.96 34.79 13.99
CA SER A 190 29.91 34.80 15.10
C SER A 190 30.95 35.91 14.89
N PRO A 191 31.00 36.97 15.74
CA PRO A 191 31.98 38.04 15.62
C PRO A 191 33.37 37.45 15.78
N ARG A 192 34.25 37.72 14.80
CA ARG A 192 35.70 37.45 14.91
C ARG A 192 36.25 38.25 16.08
N ARG A 193 36.55 37.59 17.19
CA ARG A 193 37.34 38.16 18.28
C ARG A 193 38.82 38.07 17.96
#